data_644a428b92e78ecf6de22cdbf534457d
#
_entry.id   644a428b92e78ecf6de22cdbf534457d
#
_cell.length_a   1.000
_cell.length_b   1.000
_cell.length_c   1.000
_cell.angle_alpha   90.00
_cell.angle_beta   90.00
_cell.angle_gamma   90.00
#
_symmetry.space_group_name_H-M   'P 1'
#
loop_
_entity.id
_entity.type
_entity.pdbx_description
1 polymer ?
#
loop_
_entity_poly.entity_id
_entity_poly.type
_entity_poly.pdbx_seq_one_letter_code
_entity_poly.pdbx_strand_id
1 'polypeptide(L)'
;METTLPRKFSSTRPASVSRPDPDRVARTVGKLGAMLAAKQDSYGHSALDPVRIFSDLDAEAGLRVRIDDKLSRLVRGKEFPGDDTLVDLAGYLVLLLAARGWAD
;
A
#
# COMPACT_ATOMS: atom_id res chain seq x y z
N MET A 1 5.61 -2.07 28.23
CA MET A 1 4.30 -2.60 27.91
C MET A 1 4.26 -3.12 26.49
N GLU A 2 3.61 -4.26 26.30
CA GLU A 2 3.49 -4.84 24.98
C GLU A 2 2.60 -4.01 24.08
N THR A 3 3.01 -3.91 22.84
CA THR A 3 2.19 -3.24 21.84
C THR A 3 1.09 -4.16 21.36
N THR A 4 -0.01 -3.57 20.94
CA THR A 4 -1.14 -4.30 20.38
C THR A 4 -1.08 -4.40 18.86
N LEU A 5 0.03 -4.04 18.25
CA LEU A 5 0.17 -4.15 16.80
C LEU A 5 -0.03 -5.58 16.34
N PRO A 6 -0.58 -5.77 15.14
CA PRO A 6 -0.71 -7.11 14.56
C PRO A 6 0.62 -7.84 14.51
N ARG A 7 0.55 -9.15 14.59
CA ARG A 7 1.73 -10.00 14.63
C ARG A 7 2.70 -9.72 13.47
N LYS A 8 2.19 -9.47 12.28
CA LYS A 8 3.05 -9.23 11.14
C LYS A 8 3.93 -8.00 11.29
N PHE A 9 3.55 -7.06 12.14
CA PHE A 9 4.38 -5.89 12.41
C PHE A 9 5.51 -6.20 13.38
N SER A 10 5.32 -7.16 14.26
CA SER A 10 6.27 -7.42 15.34
C SER A 10 7.16 -8.64 15.08
N SER A 11 6.76 -9.54 14.18
CA SER A 11 7.42 -10.82 14.03
C SER A 11 7.99 -11.09 12.64
N THR A 12 7.78 -10.20 11.68
CA THR A 12 8.22 -10.45 10.30
C THR A 12 9.60 -9.89 9.99
N ARG A 13 10.25 -9.29 10.96
CA ARG A 13 11.55 -8.68 10.76
C ARG A 13 12.63 -9.78 10.69
N PRO A 14 13.31 -9.95 9.54
CA PRO A 14 14.40 -10.92 9.46
C PRO A 14 15.58 -10.50 10.31
N ALA A 15 16.33 -11.46 10.81
CA ALA A 15 17.52 -11.16 11.60
C ALA A 15 18.53 -10.31 10.81
N SER A 16 18.61 -10.51 9.49
CA SER A 16 19.51 -9.75 8.64
C SER A 16 19.16 -8.27 8.54
N VAL A 17 17.98 -7.86 9.01
CA VAL A 17 17.53 -6.46 8.95
C VAL A 17 17.88 -5.70 10.22
N SER A 18 18.56 -6.34 11.19
CA SER A 18 18.87 -5.70 12.47
C SER A 18 19.91 -4.58 12.36
N ARG A 19 20.76 -4.60 11.34
CA ARG A 19 21.81 -3.59 11.17
C ARG A 19 21.31 -2.43 10.30
N PRO A 20 21.80 -1.22 10.58
CA PRO A 20 21.53 -0.09 9.69
C PRO A 20 22.03 -0.38 8.27
N ASP A 21 21.25 -0.02 7.30
CA ASP A 21 21.60 -0.16 5.89
C ASP A 21 21.01 1.04 5.16
N PRO A 22 21.85 2.00 4.74
CA PRO A 22 21.36 3.23 4.12
C PRO A 22 20.61 2.99 2.81
N ASP A 23 20.84 1.85 2.17
CA ASP A 23 20.18 1.56 0.90
C ASP A 23 18.87 0.80 1.05
N ARG A 24 18.52 0.39 2.26
CA ARG A 24 17.33 -0.42 2.47
C ARG A 24 16.05 0.30 2.06
N VAL A 25 15.92 1.56 2.42
CA VAL A 25 14.74 2.34 2.06
C VAL A 25 14.62 2.45 0.55
N ALA A 26 15.72 2.74 -0.12
CA ALA A 26 15.72 2.84 -1.59
C ALA A 26 15.31 1.53 -2.24
N ARG A 27 15.82 0.39 -1.74
CA ARG A 27 15.42 -0.92 -2.27
C ARG A 27 13.94 -1.19 -2.03
N THR A 28 13.44 -0.83 -0.87
CA THR A 28 12.02 -1.02 -0.53
C THR A 28 11.14 -0.19 -1.46
N VAL A 29 11.47 1.06 -1.64
CA VAL A 29 10.72 1.95 -2.55
C VAL A 29 10.79 1.42 -3.98
N GLY A 30 11.96 0.96 -4.42
CA GLY A 30 12.14 0.42 -5.76
C GLY A 30 11.28 -0.82 -6.00
N LYS A 31 11.23 -1.73 -5.04
CA LYS A 31 10.40 -2.92 -5.15
C LYS A 31 8.92 -2.58 -5.19
N LEU A 32 8.48 -1.67 -4.33
CA LEU A 32 7.09 -1.24 -4.30
C LEU A 32 6.72 -0.56 -5.62
N GLY A 33 7.58 0.30 -6.13
CA GLY A 33 7.34 0.99 -7.39
C GLY A 33 7.22 0.03 -8.57
N ALA A 34 8.11 -0.96 -8.65
CA ALA A 34 8.05 -1.96 -9.71
C ALA A 34 6.77 -2.78 -9.64
N MET A 35 6.34 -3.15 -8.43
CA MET A 35 5.10 -3.89 -8.24
C MET A 35 3.89 -3.08 -8.68
N LEU A 36 3.86 -1.80 -8.31
CA LEU A 36 2.75 -0.92 -8.70
C LEU A 36 2.69 -0.71 -10.20
N ALA A 37 3.85 -0.55 -10.86
CA ALA A 37 3.90 -0.41 -12.31
C ALA A 37 3.33 -1.64 -13.01
N ALA A 38 3.70 -2.82 -12.53
CA ALA A 38 3.18 -4.07 -13.08
C ALA A 38 1.67 -4.20 -12.89
N LYS A 39 1.16 -3.80 -11.71
CA LYS A 39 -0.28 -3.83 -11.45
C LYS A 39 -1.03 -2.85 -12.33
N GLN A 40 -0.49 -1.65 -12.56
CA GLN A 40 -1.12 -0.68 -13.43
C GLN A 40 -1.22 -1.20 -14.86
N ASP A 41 -0.18 -1.85 -15.36
CA ASP A 41 -0.24 -2.49 -16.67
C ASP A 41 -1.38 -3.51 -16.75
N SER A 42 -1.51 -4.34 -15.72
CA SER A 42 -2.54 -5.38 -15.70
C SER A 42 -3.95 -4.83 -15.60
N TYR A 43 -4.13 -3.74 -14.83
CA TYR A 43 -5.46 -3.22 -14.51
C TYR A 43 -5.84 -1.98 -15.34
N GLY A 44 -5.05 -1.62 -16.35
CA GLY A 44 -5.40 -0.51 -17.24
C GLY A 44 -5.44 0.84 -16.55
N HIS A 45 -4.62 1.04 -15.52
CA HIS A 45 -4.53 2.31 -14.78
C HIS A 45 -5.84 2.73 -14.10
N SER A 46 -6.73 1.77 -13.77
CA SER A 46 -8.04 2.07 -13.21
C SER A 46 -7.98 2.81 -11.86
N ALA A 47 -6.86 2.71 -11.12
CA ALA A 47 -6.73 3.44 -9.86
C ALA A 47 -6.68 4.95 -10.06
N LEU A 48 -6.02 5.41 -11.12
CA LEU A 48 -5.89 6.83 -11.43
C LEU A 48 -6.90 7.30 -12.47
N ASP A 49 -7.54 6.36 -13.17
CA ASP A 49 -8.55 6.65 -14.19
C ASP A 49 -9.70 5.65 -14.04
N PRO A 50 -10.53 5.82 -13.02
CA PRO A 50 -11.61 4.88 -12.73
C PRO A 50 -12.71 4.90 -13.79
N VAL A 51 -13.34 3.73 -13.98
CA VAL A 51 -14.38 3.54 -14.99
C VAL A 51 -15.66 4.33 -14.67
N ARG A 52 -16.02 4.41 -13.40
CA ARG A 52 -17.21 5.16 -12.93
C ARG A 52 -18.54 4.67 -13.48
N ILE A 53 -18.73 3.34 -13.46
CA ILE A 53 -20.01 2.76 -13.92
C ILE A 53 -21.11 2.94 -12.87
N PHE A 54 -20.82 2.61 -11.62
CA PHE A 54 -21.78 2.69 -10.52
C PHE A 54 -21.49 3.83 -9.55
N SER A 55 -20.30 4.39 -9.60
CA SER A 55 -19.86 5.43 -8.69
C SER A 55 -19.32 6.60 -9.52
N ASP A 56 -19.55 7.81 -9.07
CA ASP A 56 -19.00 9.01 -9.68
C ASP A 56 -17.81 9.55 -8.91
N LEU A 57 -17.21 8.73 -8.03
CA LEU A 57 -16.03 9.14 -7.28
C LEU A 57 -14.86 9.36 -8.24
N ASP A 58 -14.10 10.42 -8.00
CA ASP A 58 -12.85 10.63 -8.72
C ASP A 58 -11.75 9.68 -8.19
N ALA A 59 -10.59 9.71 -8.82
CA ALA A 59 -9.49 8.81 -8.46
C ALA A 59 -9.07 9.00 -7.01
N GLU A 60 -8.92 10.23 -6.55
CA GLU A 60 -8.48 10.50 -5.18
C GLU A 60 -9.51 10.01 -4.17
N ALA A 61 -10.78 10.29 -4.37
CA ALA A 61 -11.83 9.82 -3.48
C ALA A 61 -11.89 8.30 -3.42
N GLY A 62 -11.76 7.63 -4.56
CA GLY A 62 -11.74 6.18 -4.62
C GLY A 62 -10.54 5.59 -3.87
N LEU A 63 -9.38 6.18 -4.02
CA LEU A 63 -8.18 5.74 -3.30
C LEU A 63 -8.33 5.92 -1.80
N ARG A 64 -8.93 7.02 -1.35
CA ARG A 64 -9.17 7.26 0.08
C ARG A 64 -10.06 6.20 0.69
N VAL A 65 -11.08 5.77 -0.02
CA VAL A 65 -11.96 4.69 0.44
C VAL A 65 -11.16 3.40 0.63
N ARG A 66 -10.28 3.08 -0.32
CA ARG A 66 -9.45 1.88 -0.23
C ARG A 66 -8.45 1.96 0.91
N ILE A 67 -7.89 3.15 1.16
CA ILE A 67 -7.00 3.37 2.28
C ILE A 67 -7.72 3.14 3.61
N ASP A 68 -8.92 3.69 3.76
CA ASP A 68 -9.73 3.47 4.94
C ASP A 68 -9.99 1.98 5.19
N ASP A 69 -10.29 1.24 4.13
CA ASP A 69 -10.51 -0.19 4.23
C ASP A 69 -9.27 -0.93 4.74
N LYS A 70 -8.09 -0.59 4.23
CA LYS A 70 -6.85 -1.21 4.68
C LYS A 70 -6.52 -0.83 6.11
N LEU A 71 -6.73 0.42 6.49
CA LEU A 71 -6.53 0.85 7.87
C LEU A 71 -7.46 0.08 8.82
N SER A 72 -8.71 -0.12 8.42
CA SER A 72 -9.65 -0.91 9.21
C SER A 72 -9.14 -2.33 9.44
N ARG A 73 -8.59 -2.97 8.42
CA ARG A 73 -8.03 -4.31 8.54
C ARG A 73 -6.83 -4.35 9.48
N LEU A 74 -5.96 -3.35 9.41
CA LEU A 74 -4.82 -3.28 10.32
C LEU A 74 -5.26 -3.13 11.77
N VAL A 75 -6.24 -2.28 12.03
CA VAL A 75 -6.76 -2.06 13.38
C VAL A 75 -7.37 -3.34 13.94
N ARG A 76 -8.11 -4.07 13.13
CA ARG A 76 -8.75 -5.31 13.57
C ARG A 76 -7.78 -6.48 13.68
N GLY A 77 -6.59 -6.36 13.10
CA GLY A 77 -5.59 -7.42 13.13
C GLY A 77 -5.96 -8.64 12.32
N LYS A 78 -6.92 -8.54 11.42
CA LYS A 78 -7.35 -9.65 10.57
C LYS A 78 -6.90 -9.43 9.14
N GLU A 79 -6.50 -10.52 8.51
CA GLU A 79 -6.01 -10.48 7.14
C GLU A 79 -6.49 -11.72 6.40
N PHE A 80 -6.92 -11.51 5.17
CA PHE A 80 -7.31 -12.61 4.32
C PHE A 80 -6.07 -13.35 3.83
N PRO A 81 -6.07 -14.70 3.78
CA PRO A 81 -4.90 -15.44 3.28
C PRO A 81 -4.46 -14.95 1.90
N GLY A 82 -3.17 -14.70 1.75
CA GLY A 82 -2.60 -14.20 0.51
C GLY A 82 -2.54 -12.69 0.41
N ASP A 83 -3.23 -11.96 1.28
CA ASP A 83 -3.16 -10.50 1.31
C ASP A 83 -1.99 -10.04 2.17
N ASP A 84 -1.41 -8.91 1.79
CA ASP A 84 -0.48 -8.18 2.64
C ASP A 84 -1.03 -6.77 2.79
N THR A 85 -1.77 -6.56 3.86
CA THR A 85 -2.48 -5.30 4.09
C THR A 85 -1.53 -4.12 4.18
N LEU A 86 -0.36 -4.30 4.79
CA LEU A 86 0.60 -3.21 4.93
C LEU A 86 1.17 -2.80 3.57
N VAL A 87 1.52 -3.76 2.74
CA VAL A 87 2.02 -3.48 1.39
C VAL A 87 0.94 -2.83 0.55
N ASP A 88 -0.30 -3.33 0.64
CA ASP A 88 -1.43 -2.74 -0.08
C ASP A 88 -1.65 -1.30 0.33
N LEU A 89 -1.62 -1.03 1.65
CA LEU A 89 -1.77 0.34 2.15
C LEU A 89 -0.68 1.25 1.62
N ALA A 90 0.58 0.80 1.64
CA ALA A 90 1.69 1.58 1.11
C ALA A 90 1.48 1.87 -0.38
N GLY A 91 1.02 0.87 -1.13
CA GLY A 91 0.73 1.04 -2.55
C GLY A 91 -0.35 2.09 -2.81
N TYR A 92 -1.44 2.05 -2.07
CA TYR A 92 -2.51 3.04 -2.23
C TYR A 92 -2.06 4.44 -1.85
N LEU A 93 -1.18 4.58 -0.86
CA LEU A 93 -0.63 5.88 -0.50
C LEU A 93 0.25 6.43 -1.61
N VAL A 94 1.06 5.60 -2.25
CA VAL A 94 1.84 6.02 -3.42
C VAL A 94 0.92 6.46 -4.55
N LEU A 95 -0.13 5.70 -4.83
CA LEU A 95 -1.10 6.06 -5.86
C LEU A 95 -1.79 7.39 -5.55
N LEU A 96 -2.10 7.63 -4.28
CA LEU A 96 -2.69 8.91 -3.88
C LEU A 96 -1.73 10.07 -4.12
N LEU A 97 -0.45 9.90 -3.81
CA LEU A 97 0.57 10.91 -4.12
C LEU A 97 0.65 11.15 -5.62
N ALA A 98 0.60 10.08 -6.41
CA ALA A 98 0.62 10.20 -7.87
C ALA A 98 -0.62 10.95 -8.39
N ALA A 99 -1.79 10.65 -7.82
CA ALA A 99 -3.03 11.33 -8.21
C ALA A 99 -2.96 12.84 -7.93
N ARG A 100 -2.20 13.24 -6.92
CA ARG A 100 -1.99 14.64 -6.56
C ARG A 100 -0.86 15.30 -7.34
N GLY A 101 -0.15 14.56 -8.18
CA GLY A 101 0.96 15.10 -8.94
C GLY A 101 2.18 15.44 -8.09
N TRP A 102 2.37 14.74 -6.98
CA TRP A 102 3.45 15.06 -6.04
C TRP A 102 4.84 15.05 -6.67
N ALA A 103 5.08 14.17 -7.63
CA ALA A 103 6.38 14.03 -8.30
C ALA A 103 6.50 14.86 -9.59
N ASP A 104 5.48 15.60 -9.98
CA ASP A 104 5.44 16.34 -11.25
C ASP A 104 5.99 17.77 -11.17
#